data_1ef3826e558a8e11651e07a8df4e00cb
#
_entry.id   1ef3826e558a8e11651e07a8df4e00cb
#
_cell.length_a   1.000
_cell.length_b   1.000
_cell.length_c   1.000
_cell.angle_alpha   90.00
_cell.angle_beta   90.00
_cell.angle_gamma   90.00
#
_symmetry.space_group_name_H-M   'P 1'
#
loop_
_entity.id
_entity.type
_entity.pdbx_description
1 polymer ?
#
loop_
_entity_poly.entity_id
_entity_poly.type
_entity_poly.pdbx_seq_one_letter_code
_entity_poly.pdbx_strand_id
1 'polypeptide(L)'
;AVLASIGTGRNAKRTTILHLSFNIIGTAVFTILCMLTPLTSWVGGFTPANPAAQIANMHTLFNIVTTILLLPAGNLLAKLAEKILPDVDEPEEGMYLKYLKNTKPVTEGKIGVSAINFELTHKEIARMLEIAKKNVSDSFTAFLNCDDGFIPKVEEKEEYVDFLNREISKYISTNMAHESNTRGSRILSAYFKVTSNVERISDHAMNICGYSEWLKEKDVRFSQEVREEILQMQQTCEELLTLLLNENMEALDELSRVSALEQKMDDMTEDYRNRMMHRIQEGTASGEGSVLYTEMLTDFERIGDHALNIAQEMTEVRLAE
;
A
#
# COMPACT_ATOMS: atom_id res chain seq x y z
N ALA A 1 1.49 30.26 -5.43
CA ALA A 1 0.58 29.18 -5.00
C ALA A 1 0.12 28.34 -6.20
N VAL A 2 -0.52 28.93 -7.24
CA VAL A 2 -1.05 28.17 -8.39
C VAL A 2 0.03 27.38 -9.13
N LEU A 3 1.16 28.00 -9.46
CA LEU A 3 2.28 27.33 -10.14
C LEU A 3 2.89 26.20 -9.29
N ALA A 4 2.92 26.38 -7.98
CA ALA A 4 3.44 25.37 -7.05
C ALA A 4 2.48 24.17 -6.85
N SER A 5 1.24 24.28 -7.30
CA SER A 5 0.26 23.18 -7.23
C SER A 5 0.17 22.34 -8.52
N ILE A 6 0.90 22.71 -9.57
CA ILE A 6 0.99 21.93 -10.80
C ILE A 6 1.80 20.67 -10.52
N GLY A 7 1.21 19.50 -10.76
CA GLY A 7 1.83 18.20 -10.46
C GLY A 7 1.65 17.71 -9.02
N THR A 8 0.98 18.46 -8.14
CA THR A 8 0.69 18.02 -6.78
C THR A 8 -0.67 17.34 -6.66
N GLY A 9 -0.83 16.55 -5.60
CA GLY A 9 -2.07 15.84 -5.31
C GLY A 9 -3.29 16.77 -5.08
N ARG A 10 -4.48 16.19 -5.13
CA ARG A 10 -5.77 16.90 -5.11
C ARG A 10 -5.95 17.81 -3.87
N ASN A 11 -5.53 17.36 -2.70
CA ASN A 11 -5.63 18.14 -1.46
C ASN A 11 -4.74 19.39 -1.50
N ALA A 12 -3.55 19.31 -2.11
CA ALA A 12 -2.68 20.48 -2.32
C ALA A 12 -3.32 21.48 -3.30
N LYS A 13 -3.99 21.01 -4.36
CA LYS A 13 -4.78 21.83 -5.29
C LYS A 13 -5.96 22.50 -4.59
N ARG A 14 -6.69 21.79 -3.72
CA ARG A 14 -7.77 22.38 -2.88
C ARG A 14 -7.24 23.46 -1.94
N THR A 15 -6.10 23.23 -1.29
CA THR A 15 -5.44 24.24 -0.45
C THR A 15 -5.08 25.48 -1.27
N THR A 16 -4.65 25.31 -2.51
CA THR A 16 -4.37 26.42 -3.44
C THR A 16 -5.63 27.20 -3.79
N ILE A 17 -6.76 26.51 -4.04
CA ILE A 17 -8.07 27.15 -4.31
C ILE A 17 -8.52 27.93 -3.07
N LEU A 18 -8.39 27.37 -1.88
CA LEU A 18 -8.69 28.07 -0.61
C LEU A 18 -7.87 29.33 -0.47
N HIS A 19 -6.56 29.26 -0.67
CA HIS A 19 -5.65 30.39 -0.58
C HIS A 19 -5.97 31.46 -1.62
N LEU A 20 -6.27 31.07 -2.86
CA LEU A 20 -6.66 31.99 -3.91
C LEU A 20 -8.00 32.69 -3.60
N SER A 21 -9.00 31.92 -3.17
CA SER A 21 -10.32 32.43 -2.76
C SER A 21 -10.21 33.42 -1.61
N PHE A 22 -9.40 33.09 -0.59
CA PHE A 22 -9.11 33.97 0.54
C PHE A 22 -8.54 35.33 0.05
N ASN A 23 -7.55 35.30 -0.84
CA ASN A 23 -6.93 36.52 -1.34
C ASN A 23 -7.88 37.32 -2.22
N ILE A 24 -8.65 36.68 -3.11
CA ILE A 24 -9.61 37.39 -3.99
C ILE A 24 -10.70 38.08 -3.17
N ILE A 25 -11.35 37.33 -2.26
CA ILE A 25 -12.43 37.86 -1.43
C ILE A 25 -11.88 38.93 -0.47
N GLY A 26 -10.74 38.62 0.17
CA GLY A 26 -10.07 39.57 1.07
C GLY A 26 -9.71 40.91 0.37
N THR A 27 -9.14 40.82 -0.83
CA THR A 27 -8.79 42.02 -1.62
C THR A 27 -10.03 42.82 -1.99
N ALA A 28 -11.10 42.19 -2.45
CA ALA A 28 -12.36 42.87 -2.78
C ALA A 28 -12.94 43.59 -1.56
N VAL A 29 -13.07 42.90 -0.44
CA VAL A 29 -13.61 43.49 0.81
C VAL A 29 -12.72 44.60 1.32
N PHE A 30 -11.40 44.38 1.36
CA PHE A 30 -10.46 45.38 1.87
C PHE A 30 -10.36 46.64 0.98
N THR A 31 -10.48 46.44 -0.34
CA THR A 31 -10.54 47.57 -1.28
C THR A 31 -11.80 48.43 -1.03
N ILE A 32 -12.96 47.81 -0.86
CA ILE A 32 -14.21 48.52 -0.52
C ILE A 32 -14.04 49.25 0.81
N LEU A 33 -13.44 48.62 1.80
CA LEU A 33 -13.17 49.25 3.10
C LEU A 33 -12.27 50.50 2.96
N CYS A 34 -11.22 50.43 2.17
CA CYS A 34 -10.33 51.54 1.88
C CYS A 34 -11.02 52.68 1.10
N MET A 35 -12.01 52.37 0.25
CA MET A 35 -12.82 53.37 -0.47
C MET A 35 -13.83 54.08 0.42
N LEU A 36 -14.39 53.37 1.39
CA LEU A 36 -15.44 53.90 2.28
C LEU A 36 -14.88 54.60 3.53
N THR A 37 -13.61 54.38 3.85
CA THR A 37 -12.98 54.90 5.08
C THR A 37 -11.63 55.56 4.75
N PRO A 38 -11.14 56.52 5.60
CA PRO A 38 -9.83 57.12 5.45
C PRO A 38 -8.69 56.20 5.92
N LEU A 39 -8.82 54.87 5.78
CA LEU A 39 -7.90 53.87 6.30
C LEU A 39 -6.47 54.05 5.75
N THR A 40 -6.33 54.34 4.46
CA THR A 40 -5.05 54.59 3.82
C THR A 40 -4.32 55.80 4.43
N SER A 41 -5.05 56.90 4.76
CA SER A 41 -4.50 58.05 5.43
C SER A 41 -4.09 57.77 6.87
N TRP A 42 -4.86 56.99 7.61
CA TRP A 42 -4.53 56.59 8.97
C TRP A 42 -3.27 55.72 9.00
N VAL A 43 -3.18 54.67 8.16
CA VAL A 43 -2.01 53.80 8.12
C VAL A 43 -0.76 54.61 7.64
N GLY A 44 -0.92 55.49 6.66
CA GLY A 44 0.15 56.39 6.22
C GLY A 44 0.68 57.32 7.33
N GLY A 45 -0.19 57.74 8.25
CA GLY A 45 0.16 58.55 9.42
C GLY A 45 1.09 57.89 10.44
N PHE A 46 1.15 56.56 10.49
CA PHE A 46 2.07 55.83 11.39
C PHE A 46 3.55 55.94 10.96
N THR A 47 3.81 56.05 9.67
CA THR A 47 5.17 56.11 9.12
C THR A 47 5.29 57.12 7.96
N PRO A 48 5.06 58.43 8.20
CA PRO A 48 4.85 59.42 7.15
C PRO A 48 6.05 59.63 6.21
N ALA A 49 7.26 59.33 6.66
CA ALA A 49 8.49 59.51 5.89
C ALA A 49 9.01 58.25 5.21
N ASN A 50 8.29 57.09 5.32
CA ASN A 50 8.79 55.82 4.82
C ASN A 50 7.71 55.05 4.01
N PRO A 51 7.65 55.23 2.67
CA PRO A 51 6.67 54.54 1.83
C PRO A 51 6.72 53.00 1.90
N ALA A 52 7.90 52.42 2.04
CA ALA A 52 8.05 50.96 2.17
C ALA A 52 7.41 50.45 3.45
N ALA A 53 7.57 51.18 4.57
CA ALA A 53 6.92 50.83 5.84
C ALA A 53 5.39 51.02 5.76
N GLN A 54 4.90 52.03 5.03
CA GLN A 54 3.45 52.19 4.82
C GLN A 54 2.84 51.01 4.07
N ILE A 55 3.50 50.51 3.02
CA ILE A 55 3.06 49.35 2.26
C ILE A 55 3.08 48.10 3.16
N ALA A 56 4.14 47.88 3.94
CA ALA A 56 4.24 46.75 4.85
C ALA A 56 3.15 46.78 5.93
N ASN A 57 2.90 47.94 6.53
CA ASN A 57 1.84 48.11 7.54
C ASN A 57 0.45 47.85 6.95
N MET A 58 0.19 48.36 5.71
CA MET A 58 -1.07 48.12 5.02
C MET A 58 -1.26 46.65 4.70
N HIS A 59 -0.21 45.95 4.24
CA HIS A 59 -0.24 44.50 3.97
C HIS A 59 -0.47 43.69 5.24
N THR A 60 0.16 44.04 6.35
CA THR A 60 -0.06 43.41 7.65
C THR A 60 -1.50 43.62 8.11
N LEU A 61 -2.00 44.84 8.03
CA LEU A 61 -3.40 45.12 8.40
C LEU A 61 -4.39 44.37 7.51
N PHE A 62 -4.13 44.32 6.20
CA PHE A 62 -4.91 43.51 5.26
C PHE A 62 -5.01 42.05 5.71
N ASN A 63 -3.87 41.41 6.00
CA ASN A 63 -3.87 39.99 6.42
C ASN A 63 -4.60 39.78 7.74
N ILE A 64 -4.40 40.65 8.75
CA ILE A 64 -5.08 40.54 10.04
C ILE A 64 -6.60 40.70 9.87
N VAL A 65 -7.05 41.76 9.23
CA VAL A 65 -8.49 42.06 9.05
C VAL A 65 -9.15 40.97 8.21
N THR A 66 -8.54 40.54 7.10
CA THR A 66 -9.08 39.50 6.23
C THR A 66 -9.15 38.16 6.94
N THR A 67 -8.14 37.83 7.75
CA THR A 67 -8.16 36.59 8.54
C THR A 67 -9.30 36.59 9.56
N ILE A 68 -9.44 37.65 10.35
CA ILE A 68 -10.51 37.76 11.34
C ILE A 68 -11.90 37.68 10.67
N LEU A 69 -12.07 38.33 9.53
CA LEU A 69 -13.32 38.38 8.79
C LEU A 69 -13.70 37.05 8.15
N LEU A 70 -12.72 36.34 7.56
CA LEU A 70 -12.95 35.09 6.84
C LEU A 70 -12.82 33.83 7.70
N LEU A 71 -12.24 33.93 8.90
CA LEU A 71 -12.11 32.79 9.81
C LEU A 71 -13.46 32.11 10.11
N PRO A 72 -14.57 32.82 10.41
CA PRO A 72 -15.88 32.20 10.61
C PRO A 72 -16.43 31.54 9.33
N ALA A 73 -16.02 31.98 8.16
CA ALA A 73 -16.41 31.46 6.85
C ALA A 73 -15.49 30.33 6.35
N GLY A 74 -14.52 29.87 7.13
CA GLY A 74 -13.54 28.86 6.75
C GLY A 74 -14.18 27.57 6.24
N ASN A 75 -15.21 27.08 6.91
CA ASN A 75 -15.97 25.90 6.47
C ASN A 75 -16.71 26.10 5.14
N LEU A 76 -17.15 27.33 4.85
CA LEU A 76 -17.80 27.66 3.58
C LEU A 76 -16.77 27.68 2.42
N LEU A 77 -15.59 28.22 2.68
CA LEU A 77 -14.49 28.22 1.73
C LEU A 77 -13.98 26.80 1.46
N ALA A 78 -13.91 25.94 2.48
CA ALA A 78 -13.58 24.51 2.32
C ALA A 78 -14.59 23.80 1.42
N LYS A 79 -15.90 23.93 1.69
CA LYS A 79 -16.95 23.40 0.81
C LYS A 79 -16.94 23.95 -0.60
N LEU A 80 -16.55 25.23 -0.77
CA LEU A 80 -16.35 25.81 -2.10
C LEU A 80 -15.20 25.14 -2.84
N ALA A 81 -14.07 24.90 -2.18
CA ALA A 81 -12.94 24.20 -2.78
C ALA A 81 -13.27 22.75 -3.15
N GLU A 82 -14.03 22.04 -2.31
CA GLU A 82 -14.56 20.69 -2.60
C GLU A 82 -15.54 20.71 -3.78
N LYS A 83 -16.39 21.73 -3.89
CA LYS A 83 -17.32 21.88 -5.00
C LYS A 83 -16.62 22.21 -6.33
N ILE A 84 -15.55 23.00 -6.30
CA ILE A 84 -14.74 23.35 -7.48
C ILE A 84 -13.89 22.15 -7.91
N LEU A 85 -13.36 21.40 -6.96
CA LEU A 85 -12.57 20.19 -7.17
C LEU A 85 -13.17 19.05 -6.36
N PRO A 86 -14.27 18.41 -6.84
CA PRO A 86 -14.96 17.35 -6.13
C PRO A 86 -14.07 16.12 -5.96
N ASP A 87 -14.37 15.28 -4.97
CA ASP A 87 -13.77 13.97 -4.89
C ASP A 87 -14.19 13.18 -6.13
N VAL A 88 -13.20 12.74 -6.88
CA VAL A 88 -13.37 11.73 -7.93
C VAL A 88 -12.67 10.50 -7.38
N ASP A 89 -13.18 9.33 -7.64
CA ASP A 89 -12.47 8.06 -7.41
C ASP A 89 -11.28 7.97 -8.39
N GLU A 90 -10.36 8.93 -8.30
CA GLU A 90 -9.04 8.75 -8.90
C GLU A 90 -8.26 7.80 -8.01
N PRO A 91 -7.45 6.89 -8.58
CA PRO A 91 -6.52 6.13 -7.78
C PRO A 91 -5.70 7.13 -6.93
N GLU A 92 -5.77 7.01 -5.62
CA GLU A 92 -4.96 7.84 -4.73
C GLU A 92 -3.50 7.63 -5.12
N GLU A 93 -2.82 8.69 -5.56
CA GLU A 93 -1.38 8.65 -5.76
C GLU A 93 -0.75 8.40 -4.38
N GLY A 94 -0.22 7.20 -4.17
CA GLY A 94 0.41 6.79 -2.93
C GLY A 94 -0.23 5.56 -2.28
N MET A 95 0.34 5.13 -1.20
CA MET A 95 -0.12 3.98 -0.42
C MET A 95 -1.32 4.34 0.45
N TYR A 96 -2.41 3.58 0.38
CA TYR A 96 -3.65 3.85 1.12
C TYR A 96 -4.40 2.57 1.48
N LEU A 97 -5.22 2.65 2.54
CA LEU A 97 -6.22 1.65 2.88
C LEU A 97 -7.49 1.93 2.07
N LYS A 98 -7.94 0.97 1.28
CA LYS A 98 -9.13 1.10 0.42
C LYS A 98 -10.43 0.89 1.21
N TYR A 99 -10.49 -0.16 1.98
CA TYR A 99 -11.70 -0.60 2.68
C TYR A 99 -11.74 -0.13 4.15
N LEU A 100 -10.58 0.08 4.79
CA LEU A 100 -10.47 0.45 6.19
C LEU A 100 -10.32 1.97 6.44
N LYS A 101 -10.24 2.79 5.41
CA LYS A 101 -9.96 4.24 5.49
C LYS A 101 -10.88 5.04 6.41
N ASN A 102 -12.17 4.71 6.46
CA ASN A 102 -13.20 5.47 7.21
C ASN A 102 -13.85 4.65 8.33
N THR A 103 -13.30 3.49 8.69
CA THR A 103 -13.85 2.67 9.75
C THR A 103 -13.50 3.26 11.12
N LYS A 104 -14.52 3.53 11.92
CA LYS A 104 -14.33 3.93 13.31
C LYS A 104 -14.05 2.68 14.14
N PRO A 105 -13.16 2.76 15.16
CA PRO A 105 -13.02 1.69 16.14
C PRO A 105 -14.36 1.31 16.73
N VAL A 106 -14.55 0.02 17.03
CA VAL A 106 -15.76 -0.47 17.69
C VAL A 106 -15.88 0.25 19.03
N THR A 107 -16.86 1.14 19.16
CA THR A 107 -17.26 1.68 20.45
C THR A 107 -18.24 0.70 21.09
N GLU A 108 -18.05 0.39 22.37
CA GLU A 108 -18.85 -0.57 23.15
C GLU A 108 -20.36 -0.52 22.82
N GLY A 109 -20.95 -1.67 22.58
CA GLY A 109 -22.40 -1.88 22.59
C GLY A 109 -23.16 -1.83 21.27
N LYS A 110 -22.50 -1.75 20.09
CA LYS A 110 -23.18 -1.81 18.78
C LYS A 110 -23.06 -3.21 18.14
N ILE A 111 -24.08 -4.03 18.31
CA ILE A 111 -24.26 -5.30 17.61
C ILE A 111 -24.24 -5.01 16.09
N GLY A 112 -23.42 -5.75 15.33
CA GLY A 112 -23.32 -5.65 13.87
C GLY A 112 -22.13 -4.82 13.36
N VAL A 113 -21.52 -3.94 14.15
CA VAL A 113 -20.33 -3.18 13.73
C VAL A 113 -19.11 -4.10 13.58
N SER A 114 -18.96 -5.09 14.47
CA SER A 114 -17.87 -6.07 14.40
C SER A 114 -17.91 -6.90 13.10
N ALA A 115 -19.08 -7.38 12.67
CA ALA A 115 -19.21 -8.17 11.45
C ALA A 115 -18.82 -7.36 10.19
N ILE A 116 -19.26 -6.09 10.10
CA ILE A 116 -18.87 -5.19 9.00
C ILE A 116 -17.35 -4.95 9.00
N ASN A 117 -16.77 -4.76 10.19
CA ASN A 117 -15.34 -4.55 10.32
C ASN A 117 -14.53 -5.79 9.94
N PHE A 118 -15.00 -7.00 10.26
CA PHE A 118 -14.37 -8.26 9.81
C PHE A 118 -14.38 -8.37 8.29
N GLU A 119 -15.54 -8.13 7.65
CA GLU A 119 -15.69 -8.14 6.19
C GLU A 119 -14.75 -7.13 5.52
N LEU A 120 -14.67 -5.88 6.02
CA LEU A 120 -13.79 -4.86 5.47
C LEU A 120 -12.31 -5.19 5.67
N THR A 121 -11.96 -5.80 6.81
CA THR A 121 -10.59 -6.26 7.08
C THR A 121 -10.22 -7.40 6.14
N HIS A 122 -11.11 -8.36 5.94
CA HIS A 122 -10.90 -9.44 4.97
C HIS A 122 -10.66 -8.90 3.55
N LYS A 123 -11.48 -7.97 3.08
CA LYS A 123 -11.31 -7.34 1.75
C LYS A 123 -9.97 -6.60 1.60
N GLU A 124 -9.50 -5.95 2.68
CA GLU A 124 -8.20 -5.27 2.64
C GLU A 124 -7.05 -6.28 2.60
N ILE A 125 -7.14 -7.39 3.34
CA ILE A 125 -6.18 -8.49 3.32
C ILE A 125 -6.17 -9.19 1.94
N ALA A 126 -7.35 -9.46 1.35
CA ALA A 126 -7.45 -10.04 0.00
C ALA A 126 -6.77 -9.13 -1.04
N ARG A 127 -6.97 -7.81 -0.95
CA ARG A 127 -6.27 -6.84 -1.81
C ARG A 127 -4.74 -6.86 -1.61
N MET A 128 -4.29 -6.97 -0.37
CA MET A 128 -2.87 -7.11 -0.04
C MET A 128 -2.28 -8.39 -0.67
N LEU A 129 -3.00 -9.51 -0.58
CA LEU A 129 -2.59 -10.77 -1.19
C LEU A 129 -2.55 -10.70 -2.73
N GLU A 130 -3.49 -9.98 -3.38
CA GLU A 130 -3.44 -9.73 -4.83
C GLU A 130 -2.16 -8.99 -5.25
N ILE A 131 -1.71 -8.02 -4.45
CA ILE A 131 -0.46 -7.27 -4.71
C ILE A 131 0.74 -8.21 -4.54
N ALA A 132 0.79 -8.98 -3.44
CA ALA A 132 1.85 -9.94 -3.19
C ALA A 132 1.92 -11.02 -4.30
N LYS A 133 0.78 -11.54 -4.77
CA LYS A 133 0.73 -12.47 -5.91
C LYS A 133 1.37 -11.88 -7.17
N LYS A 134 1.07 -10.61 -7.50
CA LYS A 134 1.70 -9.93 -8.64
C LYS A 134 3.20 -9.74 -8.42
N ASN A 135 3.61 -9.52 -7.18
CA ASN A 135 5.01 -9.40 -6.83
C ASN A 135 5.76 -10.70 -7.07
N VAL A 136 5.20 -11.83 -6.66
CA VAL A 136 5.74 -13.17 -6.93
C VAL A 136 5.87 -13.42 -8.44
N SER A 137 4.85 -13.15 -9.24
CA SER A 137 4.88 -13.36 -10.69
C SER A 137 5.94 -12.51 -11.39
N ASP A 138 6.04 -11.21 -11.04
CA ASP A 138 7.05 -10.31 -11.60
C ASP A 138 8.48 -10.74 -11.18
N SER A 139 8.66 -11.25 -9.96
CA SER A 139 9.96 -11.70 -9.43
C SER A 139 10.49 -12.94 -10.14
N PHE A 140 9.64 -13.96 -10.36
CA PHE A 140 10.02 -15.11 -11.16
C PHE A 140 10.33 -14.73 -12.61
N THR A 141 9.61 -13.77 -13.17
CA THR A 141 9.87 -13.25 -14.53
C THR A 141 11.23 -12.55 -14.61
N ALA A 142 11.58 -11.75 -13.60
CA ALA A 142 12.88 -11.11 -13.48
C ALA A 142 14.02 -12.14 -13.40
N PHE A 143 13.86 -13.13 -12.53
CA PHE A 143 14.84 -14.19 -12.33
C PHE A 143 15.03 -15.04 -13.59
N LEU A 144 13.94 -15.46 -14.23
CA LEU A 144 13.96 -16.26 -15.46
C LEU A 144 14.69 -15.57 -16.62
N ASN A 145 14.51 -14.25 -16.73
CA ASN A 145 15.09 -13.45 -17.81
C ASN A 145 16.43 -12.81 -17.44
N CYS A 146 16.90 -12.99 -16.20
CA CYS A 146 18.08 -12.30 -15.66
C CYS A 146 17.96 -10.77 -15.87
N ASP A 147 16.77 -10.20 -15.59
CA ASP A 147 16.41 -8.82 -15.87
C ASP A 147 16.15 -8.03 -14.56
N ASP A 148 17.10 -7.15 -14.23
CA ASP A 148 17.03 -6.25 -13.08
C ASP A 148 16.04 -5.09 -13.26
N GLY A 149 15.53 -4.86 -14.46
CA GLY A 149 14.56 -3.80 -14.76
C GLY A 149 13.22 -3.97 -14.03
N PHE A 150 12.96 -5.16 -13.48
CA PHE A 150 11.78 -5.43 -12.65
C PHE A 150 11.95 -4.98 -11.20
N ILE A 151 13.19 -4.81 -10.70
CA ILE A 151 13.47 -4.51 -9.28
C ILE A 151 12.69 -3.30 -8.77
N PRO A 152 12.70 -2.11 -9.43
CA PRO A 152 11.96 -0.96 -8.91
C PRO A 152 10.44 -1.19 -8.81
N LYS A 153 9.88 -2.01 -9.71
CA LYS A 153 8.45 -2.33 -9.74
C LYS A 153 8.07 -3.34 -8.66
N VAL A 154 8.97 -4.26 -8.35
CA VAL A 154 8.79 -5.26 -7.28
C VAL A 154 8.94 -4.58 -5.93
N GLU A 155 9.95 -3.71 -5.78
CA GLU A 155 10.19 -2.89 -4.60
C GLU A 155 9.00 -1.99 -4.25
N GLU A 156 8.45 -1.26 -5.23
CA GLU A 156 7.25 -0.42 -5.05
C GLU A 156 6.05 -1.22 -4.50
N LYS A 157 5.86 -2.45 -4.98
CA LYS A 157 4.77 -3.31 -4.51
C LYS A 157 5.04 -3.91 -3.14
N GLU A 158 6.30 -4.27 -2.86
CA GLU A 158 6.72 -4.76 -1.55
C GLU A 158 6.53 -3.67 -0.49
N GLU A 159 7.01 -2.43 -0.75
CA GLU A 159 6.76 -1.29 0.13
C GLU A 159 5.26 -1.05 0.36
N TYR A 160 4.41 -1.32 -0.66
CA TYR A 160 2.97 -1.19 -0.51
C TYR A 160 2.37 -2.32 0.34
N VAL A 161 2.84 -3.56 0.19
CA VAL A 161 2.43 -4.69 1.05
C VAL A 161 2.85 -4.43 2.49
N ASP A 162 4.05 -3.93 2.73
CA ASP A 162 4.56 -3.51 4.03
C ASP A 162 3.71 -2.41 4.69
N PHE A 163 3.35 -1.39 3.91
CA PHE A 163 2.43 -0.35 4.36
C PHE A 163 1.08 -0.96 4.79
N LEU A 164 0.51 -1.85 3.98
CA LEU A 164 -0.75 -2.51 4.27
C LEU A 164 -0.64 -3.39 5.52
N ASN A 165 0.42 -4.18 5.66
CA ASN A 165 0.68 -4.98 6.85
C ASN A 165 0.67 -4.13 8.12
N ARG A 166 1.40 -3.03 8.13
CA ARG A 166 1.48 -2.11 9.26
C ARG A 166 0.13 -1.47 9.62
N GLU A 167 -0.58 -0.95 8.63
CA GLU A 167 -1.85 -0.24 8.88
C GLU A 167 -3.00 -1.20 9.23
N ILE A 168 -3.10 -2.38 8.58
CA ILE A 168 -4.07 -3.42 8.92
C ILE A 168 -3.79 -3.97 10.32
N SER A 169 -2.54 -4.29 10.65
CA SER A 169 -2.14 -4.77 11.98
C SER A 169 -2.46 -3.77 13.09
N LYS A 170 -2.24 -2.49 12.85
CA LYS A 170 -2.62 -1.41 13.76
C LYS A 170 -4.13 -1.33 13.95
N TYR A 171 -4.89 -1.43 12.85
CA TYR A 171 -6.36 -1.46 12.90
C TYR A 171 -6.87 -2.66 13.69
N ILE A 172 -6.35 -3.86 13.43
CA ILE A 172 -6.71 -5.10 14.15
C ILE A 172 -6.41 -4.96 15.64
N SER A 173 -5.20 -4.50 16.01
CA SER A 173 -4.78 -4.33 17.40
C SER A 173 -5.70 -3.35 18.16
N THR A 174 -6.09 -2.26 17.50
CA THR A 174 -7.01 -1.28 18.09
C THR A 174 -8.41 -1.87 18.33
N ASN A 175 -8.93 -2.65 17.37
CA ASN A 175 -10.24 -3.28 17.51
C ASN A 175 -10.22 -4.44 18.51
N MET A 176 -9.12 -5.21 18.58
CA MET A 176 -8.96 -6.30 19.56
C MET A 176 -9.03 -5.81 21.00
N ALA A 177 -8.52 -4.61 21.29
CA ALA A 177 -8.59 -4.01 22.64
C ALA A 177 -10.03 -3.69 23.09
N HIS A 178 -10.97 -3.58 22.15
CA HIS A 178 -12.39 -3.27 22.41
C HIS A 178 -13.33 -4.45 22.14
N GLU A 179 -12.79 -5.58 21.65
CA GLU A 179 -13.61 -6.77 21.36
C GLU A 179 -13.79 -7.63 22.62
N SER A 180 -15.05 -7.74 23.06
CA SER A 180 -15.41 -8.50 24.25
C SER A 180 -15.81 -9.95 23.96
N ASN A 181 -16.05 -10.27 22.67
CA ASN A 181 -16.47 -11.61 22.25
C ASN A 181 -15.26 -12.47 21.91
N THR A 182 -15.15 -13.64 22.53
CA THR A 182 -14.08 -14.62 22.29
C THR A 182 -13.98 -15.02 20.81
N ARG A 183 -15.11 -15.15 20.12
CA ARG A 183 -15.16 -15.45 18.68
C ARG A 183 -14.54 -14.30 17.86
N GLY A 184 -14.94 -13.05 18.12
CA GLY A 184 -14.38 -11.87 17.45
C GLY A 184 -12.88 -11.73 17.68
N SER A 185 -12.41 -11.98 18.91
CA SER A 185 -10.99 -11.97 19.23
C SER A 185 -10.20 -13.04 18.47
N ARG A 186 -10.77 -14.25 18.26
CA ARG A 186 -10.15 -15.30 17.44
C ARG A 186 -10.03 -14.88 15.98
N ILE A 187 -11.08 -14.32 15.39
CA ILE A 187 -11.09 -13.84 14.00
C ILE A 187 -10.02 -12.75 13.80
N LEU A 188 -9.96 -11.76 14.70
CA LEU A 188 -8.95 -10.70 14.63
C LEU A 188 -7.52 -11.25 14.78
N SER A 189 -7.32 -12.24 15.67
CA SER A 189 -6.03 -12.90 15.84
C SER A 189 -5.61 -13.66 14.58
N ALA A 190 -6.53 -14.37 13.93
CA ALA A 190 -6.27 -15.05 12.67
C ALA A 190 -5.91 -14.06 11.56
N TYR A 191 -6.69 -12.98 11.40
CA TYR A 191 -6.39 -11.93 10.43
C TYR A 191 -5.02 -11.27 10.64
N PHE A 192 -4.61 -11.07 11.90
CA PHE A 192 -3.28 -10.55 12.21
C PHE A 192 -2.17 -11.48 11.68
N LYS A 193 -2.33 -12.79 11.89
CA LYS A 193 -1.37 -13.80 11.39
C LYS A 193 -1.39 -13.89 9.86
N VAL A 194 -2.58 -13.86 9.26
CA VAL A 194 -2.73 -13.85 7.78
C VAL A 194 -2.01 -12.68 7.18
N THR A 195 -2.20 -11.47 7.72
CA THR A 195 -1.55 -10.25 7.23
C THR A 195 -0.02 -10.36 7.26
N SER A 196 0.54 -10.91 8.36
CA SER A 196 1.98 -11.14 8.48
C SER A 196 2.49 -12.20 7.48
N ASN A 197 1.73 -13.27 7.21
CA ASN A 197 2.13 -14.27 6.22
C ASN A 197 2.08 -13.73 4.78
N VAL A 198 1.15 -12.83 4.47
CA VAL A 198 1.10 -12.17 3.15
C VAL A 198 2.31 -11.27 2.92
N GLU A 199 2.75 -10.53 3.95
CA GLU A 199 3.98 -9.73 3.89
C GLU A 199 5.19 -10.62 3.63
N ARG A 200 5.33 -11.74 4.35
CA ARG A 200 6.43 -12.69 4.14
C ARG A 200 6.49 -13.24 2.72
N ILE A 201 5.34 -13.51 2.09
CA ILE A 201 5.30 -13.91 0.68
C ILE A 201 5.90 -12.81 -0.23
N SER A 202 5.61 -11.54 0.06
CA SER A 202 6.15 -10.41 -0.70
C SER A 202 7.65 -10.22 -0.47
N ASP A 203 8.14 -10.43 0.76
CA ASP A 203 9.56 -10.42 1.11
C ASP A 203 10.34 -11.47 0.29
N HIS A 204 9.84 -12.71 0.25
CA HIS A 204 10.46 -13.78 -0.54
C HIS A 204 10.44 -13.47 -2.04
N ALA A 205 9.38 -12.85 -2.54
CA ALA A 205 9.33 -12.36 -3.92
C ALA A 205 10.41 -11.30 -4.17
N MET A 206 10.63 -10.37 -3.25
CA MET A 206 11.69 -9.36 -3.37
C MET A 206 13.08 -10.01 -3.40
N ASN A 207 13.33 -11.03 -2.56
CA ASN A 207 14.59 -11.79 -2.59
C ASN A 207 14.83 -12.42 -3.98
N ILE A 208 13.82 -13.15 -4.52
CA ILE A 208 13.90 -13.78 -5.85
C ILE A 208 14.21 -12.72 -6.92
N CYS A 209 13.54 -11.57 -6.88
CA CYS A 209 13.80 -10.48 -7.82
C CYS A 209 15.23 -9.94 -7.69
N GLY A 210 15.72 -9.76 -6.47
CA GLY A 210 17.06 -9.27 -6.18
C GLY A 210 18.16 -10.15 -6.77
N TYR A 211 17.95 -11.46 -6.84
CA TYR A 211 18.93 -12.36 -7.49
C TYR A 211 19.11 -12.09 -8.98
N SER A 212 18.14 -11.47 -9.66
CA SER A 212 18.23 -11.12 -11.08
C SER A 212 19.36 -10.13 -11.39
N GLU A 213 19.66 -9.22 -10.45
CA GLU A 213 20.78 -8.28 -10.57
C GLU A 213 22.13 -9.01 -10.62
N TRP A 214 22.33 -9.98 -9.70
CA TRP A 214 23.53 -10.78 -9.65
C TRP A 214 23.69 -11.68 -10.88
N LEU A 215 22.58 -12.28 -11.35
CA LEU A 215 22.58 -13.11 -12.57
C LEU A 215 22.97 -12.28 -13.79
N LYS A 216 22.50 -11.05 -13.89
CA LYS A 216 22.84 -10.12 -14.97
C LYS A 216 24.29 -9.66 -14.89
N GLU A 217 24.78 -9.26 -13.70
CA GLU A 217 26.15 -8.81 -13.48
C GLU A 217 27.18 -9.89 -13.86
N LYS A 218 26.86 -11.15 -13.57
CA LYS A 218 27.72 -12.32 -13.84
C LYS A 218 27.48 -12.96 -15.21
N ASP A 219 26.63 -12.38 -16.06
CA ASP A 219 26.20 -12.92 -17.37
C ASP A 219 25.81 -14.41 -17.30
N VAL A 220 25.09 -14.78 -16.22
CA VAL A 220 24.59 -16.15 -16.02
C VAL A 220 23.44 -16.41 -16.99
N ARG A 221 23.50 -17.56 -17.68
CA ARG A 221 22.41 -18.04 -18.54
C ARG A 221 22.01 -19.44 -18.12
N PHE A 222 20.74 -19.60 -17.81
CA PHE A 222 20.18 -20.89 -17.48
C PHE A 222 19.99 -21.75 -18.74
N SER A 223 20.24 -23.07 -18.60
CA SER A 223 19.89 -24.05 -19.64
C SER A 223 18.36 -24.08 -19.84
N GLN A 224 17.93 -24.71 -20.94
CA GLN A 224 16.50 -24.81 -21.24
C GLN A 224 15.76 -25.60 -20.15
N GLU A 225 16.35 -26.64 -19.60
CA GLU A 225 15.78 -27.47 -18.52
C GLU A 225 15.57 -26.65 -17.25
N VAL A 226 16.56 -25.82 -16.85
CA VAL A 226 16.46 -24.94 -15.68
C VAL A 226 15.38 -23.88 -15.89
N ARG A 227 15.27 -23.34 -17.09
CA ARG A 227 14.20 -22.38 -17.43
C ARG A 227 12.81 -23.00 -17.32
N GLU A 228 12.65 -24.25 -17.75
CA GLU A 228 11.40 -25.00 -17.62
C GLU A 228 11.05 -25.27 -16.15
N GLU A 229 12.05 -25.63 -15.32
CA GLU A 229 11.88 -25.76 -13.87
C GLU A 229 11.40 -24.46 -13.21
N ILE A 230 12.01 -23.31 -13.55
CA ILE A 230 11.61 -21.99 -13.04
C ILE A 230 10.18 -21.63 -13.45
N LEU A 231 9.79 -21.91 -14.70
CA LEU A 231 8.43 -21.69 -15.18
C LEU A 231 7.40 -22.56 -14.46
N GLN A 232 7.74 -23.81 -14.16
CA GLN A 232 6.86 -24.69 -13.39
C GLN A 232 6.68 -24.21 -11.95
N MET A 233 7.74 -23.71 -11.32
CA MET A 233 7.66 -23.09 -9.99
C MET A 233 6.78 -21.84 -10.00
N GLN A 234 6.96 -20.94 -10.96
CA GLN A 234 6.13 -19.75 -11.13
C GLN A 234 4.64 -20.12 -11.26
N GLN A 235 4.33 -21.09 -12.14
CA GLN A 235 2.95 -21.56 -12.35
C GLN A 235 2.35 -22.15 -11.08
N THR A 236 3.13 -22.93 -10.30
CA THR A 236 2.65 -23.52 -9.05
C THR A 236 2.36 -22.45 -7.99
N CYS A 237 3.22 -21.41 -7.87
CA CYS A 237 2.94 -20.27 -7.01
C CYS A 237 1.68 -19.51 -7.45
N GLU A 238 1.50 -19.27 -8.75
CA GLU A 238 0.32 -18.58 -9.29
C GLU A 238 -0.97 -19.37 -9.01
N GLU A 239 -0.93 -20.69 -9.17
CA GLU A 239 -2.05 -21.59 -8.85
C GLU A 239 -2.40 -21.51 -7.36
N LEU A 240 -1.40 -21.65 -6.48
CA LEU A 240 -1.54 -21.61 -5.03
C LEU A 240 -2.13 -20.29 -4.53
N LEU A 241 -1.54 -19.15 -4.95
CA LEU A 241 -2.00 -17.84 -4.54
C LEU A 241 -3.37 -17.44 -5.16
N THR A 242 -3.70 -17.99 -6.33
CA THR A 242 -5.04 -17.84 -6.92
C THR A 242 -6.09 -18.60 -6.12
N LEU A 243 -5.73 -19.76 -5.60
CA LEU A 243 -6.61 -20.59 -4.79
C LEU A 243 -6.98 -19.88 -3.47
N LEU A 244 -6.02 -19.23 -2.81
CA LEU A 244 -6.24 -18.43 -1.60
C LEU A 244 -7.14 -17.19 -1.80
N LEU A 245 -7.27 -16.70 -3.03
CA LEU A 245 -8.15 -15.59 -3.41
C LEU A 245 -9.57 -16.05 -3.81
N ASN A 246 -9.84 -17.35 -3.81
CA ASN A 246 -11.13 -17.90 -4.26
C ASN A 246 -12.12 -18.00 -3.10
N GLU A 247 -12.93 -16.96 -2.91
CA GLU A 247 -13.96 -16.88 -1.86
C GLU A 247 -15.11 -17.88 -2.01
N ASN A 248 -15.24 -18.56 -3.17
CA ASN A 248 -16.39 -19.45 -3.47
C ASN A 248 -16.14 -20.92 -3.07
N MET A 249 -15.02 -21.25 -2.50
CA MET A 249 -14.66 -22.64 -2.12
C MET A 249 -14.99 -22.90 -0.65
N GLU A 250 -15.41 -24.13 -0.32
CA GLU A 250 -15.55 -24.53 1.07
C GLU A 250 -14.19 -24.53 1.76
N ALA A 251 -14.13 -24.08 3.03
CA ALA A 251 -12.88 -23.87 3.76
C ALA A 251 -12.00 -25.12 3.85
N LEU A 252 -12.59 -26.30 4.09
CA LEU A 252 -11.85 -27.56 4.18
C LEU A 252 -11.35 -28.05 2.82
N ASP A 253 -12.11 -27.82 1.75
CA ASP A 253 -11.67 -28.17 0.39
C ASP A 253 -10.52 -27.27 -0.06
N GLU A 254 -10.59 -25.97 0.26
CA GLU A 254 -9.51 -25.01 0.00
C GLU A 254 -8.23 -25.42 0.74
N LEU A 255 -8.32 -25.67 2.05
CA LEU A 255 -7.18 -26.10 2.87
C LEU A 255 -6.55 -27.39 2.33
N SER A 256 -7.37 -28.37 1.94
CA SER A 256 -6.88 -29.63 1.37
C SER A 256 -6.10 -29.42 0.06
N ARG A 257 -6.60 -28.54 -0.83
CA ARG A 257 -5.93 -28.23 -2.10
C ARG A 257 -4.66 -27.40 -1.90
N VAL A 258 -4.70 -26.43 -0.98
CA VAL A 258 -3.51 -25.62 -0.63
C VAL A 258 -2.44 -26.53 -0.05
N SER A 259 -2.78 -27.44 0.87
CA SER A 259 -1.82 -28.40 1.43
C SER A 259 -1.24 -29.35 0.36
N ALA A 260 -2.03 -29.77 -0.62
CA ALA A 260 -1.53 -30.59 -1.73
C ALA A 260 -0.57 -29.81 -2.66
N LEU A 261 -0.82 -28.51 -2.88
CA LEU A 261 0.07 -27.68 -3.68
C LEU A 261 1.36 -27.35 -2.93
N GLU A 262 1.29 -27.09 -1.65
CA GLU A 262 2.47 -26.86 -0.81
C GLU A 262 3.36 -28.12 -0.77
N GLN A 263 2.79 -29.31 -0.54
CA GLN A 263 3.56 -30.55 -0.61
C GLN A 263 4.19 -30.77 -1.99
N LYS A 264 3.49 -30.39 -3.08
CA LYS A 264 4.06 -30.40 -4.42
C LYS A 264 5.24 -29.43 -4.54
N MET A 265 5.19 -28.26 -3.90
CA MET A 265 6.29 -27.28 -3.89
C MET A 265 7.51 -27.83 -3.15
N ASP A 266 7.30 -28.51 -2.03
CA ASP A 266 8.37 -29.20 -1.29
C ASP A 266 9.04 -30.29 -2.14
N ASP A 267 8.22 -31.15 -2.75
CA ASP A 267 8.70 -32.22 -3.62
C ASP A 267 9.48 -31.66 -4.83
N MET A 268 9.00 -30.56 -5.43
CA MET A 268 9.70 -29.85 -6.51
C MET A 268 11.03 -29.26 -6.03
N THR A 269 11.05 -28.65 -4.85
CA THR A 269 12.27 -28.07 -4.26
C THR A 269 13.34 -29.14 -4.05
N GLU A 270 12.98 -30.26 -3.47
CA GLU A 270 13.91 -31.39 -3.26
C GLU A 270 14.43 -31.96 -4.60
N ASP A 271 13.54 -32.24 -5.56
CA ASP A 271 13.89 -32.79 -6.86
C ASP A 271 14.81 -31.84 -7.65
N TYR A 272 14.46 -30.56 -7.72
CA TYR A 272 15.25 -29.55 -8.48
C TYR A 272 16.59 -29.24 -7.82
N ARG A 273 16.67 -29.30 -6.48
CA ARG A 273 17.93 -29.20 -5.74
C ARG A 273 18.84 -30.37 -6.07
N ASN A 274 18.31 -31.60 -6.11
CA ASN A 274 19.06 -32.80 -6.50
C ASN A 274 19.52 -32.75 -7.96
N ARG A 275 18.67 -32.31 -8.89
CA ARG A 275 19.05 -32.14 -10.30
C ARG A 275 20.15 -31.08 -10.45
N MET A 276 20.08 -29.96 -9.75
CA MET A 276 21.11 -28.92 -9.78
C MET A 276 22.45 -29.45 -9.25
N MET A 277 22.44 -30.22 -8.16
CA MET A 277 23.63 -30.85 -7.62
C MET A 277 24.28 -31.81 -8.65
N HIS A 278 23.48 -32.57 -9.40
CA HIS A 278 23.96 -33.44 -10.47
C HIS A 278 24.60 -32.63 -11.62
N ARG A 279 23.97 -31.52 -12.04
CA ARG A 279 24.52 -30.61 -13.06
C ARG A 279 25.87 -30.01 -12.64
N ILE A 280 26.04 -29.68 -11.36
CA ILE A 280 27.32 -29.22 -10.81
C ILE A 280 28.39 -30.31 -10.91
N GLN A 281 28.05 -31.55 -10.50
CA GLN A 281 28.98 -32.68 -10.57
C GLN A 281 29.42 -33.00 -12.01
N GLU A 282 28.52 -32.85 -12.97
CA GLU A 282 28.81 -33.04 -14.41
C GLU A 282 29.53 -31.86 -15.05
N GLY A 283 29.69 -30.72 -14.34
CA GLY A 283 30.30 -29.51 -14.87
C GLY A 283 29.44 -28.78 -15.90
N THR A 284 28.12 -29.06 -15.94
CA THR A 284 27.20 -28.45 -16.90
C THR A 284 26.50 -27.19 -16.33
N ALA A 285 26.64 -26.91 -15.03
CA ALA A 285 26.12 -25.71 -14.37
C ALA A 285 27.25 -24.79 -13.88
N SER A 286 27.05 -23.46 -13.98
CA SER A 286 27.98 -22.49 -13.39
C SER A 286 27.83 -22.47 -11.86
N GLY A 287 28.94 -22.35 -11.13
CA GLY A 287 28.93 -22.34 -9.66
C GLY A 287 28.07 -21.21 -9.08
N GLU A 288 28.20 -20.00 -9.62
CA GLU A 288 27.45 -18.82 -9.16
C GLU A 288 25.94 -18.93 -9.47
N GLY A 289 25.57 -19.34 -10.69
CA GLY A 289 24.18 -19.56 -11.07
C GLY A 289 23.50 -20.65 -10.25
N SER A 290 24.24 -21.71 -9.88
CA SER A 290 23.73 -22.80 -9.05
C SER A 290 23.41 -22.36 -7.61
N VAL A 291 24.23 -21.47 -7.04
CA VAL A 291 23.99 -20.92 -5.71
C VAL A 291 22.69 -20.10 -5.72
N LEU A 292 22.56 -19.14 -6.65
CA LEU A 292 21.37 -18.30 -6.74
C LEU A 292 20.10 -19.09 -7.07
N TYR A 293 20.21 -20.14 -7.90
CA TYR A 293 19.11 -21.04 -8.14
C TYR A 293 18.67 -21.81 -6.88
N THR A 294 19.62 -22.21 -6.04
CA THR A 294 19.31 -22.92 -4.77
C THR A 294 18.68 -21.97 -3.74
N GLU A 295 19.12 -20.72 -3.66
CA GLU A 295 18.48 -19.69 -2.83
C GLU A 295 17.04 -19.44 -3.30
N MET A 296 16.82 -19.29 -4.60
CA MET A 296 15.48 -19.13 -5.17
C MET A 296 14.56 -20.33 -4.87
N LEU A 297 15.09 -21.56 -4.87
CA LEU A 297 14.34 -22.75 -4.45
C LEU A 297 13.90 -22.66 -2.98
N THR A 298 14.75 -22.11 -2.11
CA THR A 298 14.41 -21.90 -0.71
C THR A 298 13.30 -20.84 -0.56
N ASP A 299 13.39 -19.72 -1.26
CA ASP A 299 12.32 -18.71 -1.25
C ASP A 299 11.00 -19.26 -1.83
N PHE A 300 11.06 -20.10 -2.86
CA PHE A 300 9.89 -20.79 -3.43
C PHE A 300 9.19 -21.69 -2.41
N GLU A 301 9.93 -22.53 -1.69
CA GLU A 301 9.43 -23.38 -0.60
C GLU A 301 8.76 -22.53 0.49
N ARG A 302 9.41 -21.44 0.92
CA ARG A 302 8.87 -20.52 1.92
C ARG A 302 7.57 -19.83 1.52
N ILE A 303 7.40 -19.48 0.24
CA ILE A 303 6.13 -18.97 -0.27
C ILE A 303 5.02 -20.01 -0.07
N GLY A 304 5.30 -21.31 -0.29
CA GLY A 304 4.39 -22.42 -0.02
C GLY A 304 3.99 -22.50 1.46
N ASP A 305 4.98 -22.53 2.36
CA ASP A 305 4.80 -22.54 3.82
C ASP A 305 3.85 -21.41 4.28
N HIS A 306 4.11 -20.18 3.84
CA HIS A 306 3.30 -19.05 4.23
C HIS A 306 1.89 -19.09 3.64
N ALA A 307 1.72 -19.59 2.43
CA ALA A 307 0.42 -19.80 1.82
C ALA A 307 -0.42 -20.85 2.56
N LEU A 308 0.20 -21.96 2.99
CA LEU A 308 -0.46 -22.95 3.84
C LEU A 308 -0.89 -22.37 5.19
N ASN A 309 -0.02 -21.58 5.83
CA ASN A 309 -0.36 -20.88 7.07
C ASN A 309 -1.58 -19.95 6.88
N ILE A 310 -1.66 -19.22 5.76
CA ILE A 310 -2.81 -18.38 5.43
C ILE A 310 -4.08 -19.22 5.32
N ALA A 311 -4.05 -20.33 4.59
CA ALA A 311 -5.21 -21.22 4.43
C ALA A 311 -5.69 -21.80 5.76
N GLN A 312 -4.77 -22.21 6.64
CA GLN A 312 -5.09 -22.73 7.97
C GLN A 312 -5.81 -21.66 8.82
N GLU A 313 -5.27 -20.45 8.91
CA GLU A 313 -5.87 -19.36 9.69
C GLU A 313 -7.22 -18.90 9.09
N MET A 314 -7.35 -18.85 7.76
CA MET A 314 -8.61 -18.52 7.09
C MET A 314 -9.68 -19.62 7.27
N THR A 315 -9.28 -20.89 7.34
CA THR A 315 -10.18 -22.00 7.69
C THR A 315 -10.73 -21.83 9.11
N GLU A 316 -9.89 -21.46 10.08
CA GLU A 316 -10.33 -21.16 11.45
C GLU A 316 -11.33 -19.99 11.50
N VAL A 317 -11.13 -18.95 10.68
CA VAL A 317 -12.07 -17.83 10.56
C VAL A 317 -13.43 -18.31 10.08
N ARG A 318 -13.47 -19.04 8.95
CA ARG A 318 -14.73 -19.51 8.32
C ARG A 318 -15.48 -20.53 9.18
N LEU A 319 -14.76 -21.39 9.92
CA LEU A 319 -15.38 -22.30 10.88
C LEU A 319 -15.90 -21.59 12.15
N ALA A 320 -15.38 -20.39 12.43
CA ALA A 320 -15.87 -19.57 13.51
C ALA A 320 -17.09 -18.73 13.10
N GLU A 321 -17.34 -18.46 11.84
CA GLU A 321 -18.53 -17.76 11.32
C GLU A 321 -19.79 -18.62 11.37
#